data_a5fd9dcb4a2b66f42e2a223f026ad89b
#
_entry.id   a5fd9dcb4a2b66f42e2a223f026ad89b
#
_cell.length_a   1.000
_cell.length_b   1.000
_cell.length_c   1.000
_cell.angle_alpha   90.00
_cell.angle_beta   90.00
_cell.angle_gamma   90.00
#
_symmetry.space_group_name_H-M   'P 1'
#
loop_
_entity.id
_entity.type
_entity.pdbx_description
1 polymer ?
#
loop_
_entity_poly.entity_id
_entity_poly.type
_entity_poly.pdbx_seq_one_letter_code
_entity_poly.pdbx_strand_id
1 'polypeptide(L)'
;MKFAQIIEFTTTRIDEFNANLDAWMAKTDGHRIPHRAVLRSDRDTDNVYLLMVEFSSYEVGMENSSRPETGEFAAFLGELSEGELKFRNLDVLREEDL
;
A
#
# COMPACT_ATOMS: atom_id res chain seq x y z
N MET A 1 -10.36 -1.99 -16.24
CA MET A 1 -10.87 -1.48 -14.96
C MET A 1 -9.72 -1.39 -13.98
N LYS A 2 -9.50 -0.24 -13.42
CA LYS A 2 -8.47 -0.04 -12.39
C LYS A 2 -8.79 -0.86 -11.14
N PHE A 3 -7.74 -1.30 -10.48
CA PHE A 3 -7.80 -2.07 -9.25
C PHE A 3 -7.00 -1.34 -8.17
N ALA A 4 -7.51 -1.35 -6.95
CA ALA A 4 -6.82 -0.75 -5.82
C ALA A 4 -6.82 -1.70 -4.62
N GLN A 5 -5.71 -1.72 -3.90
CA GLN A 5 -5.64 -2.36 -2.58
C GLN A 5 -5.61 -1.29 -1.52
N ILE A 6 -6.39 -1.47 -0.46
CA ILE A 6 -6.31 -0.63 0.73
C ILE A 6 -5.83 -1.50 1.87
N ILE A 7 -4.82 -1.00 2.57
CA ILE A 7 -4.25 -1.67 3.75
C ILE A 7 -4.44 -0.72 4.93
N GLU A 8 -5.25 -1.15 5.90
CA GLU A 8 -5.39 -0.41 7.16
C GLU A 8 -4.46 -1.01 8.19
N PHE A 9 -3.68 -0.17 8.85
CA PHE A 9 -2.74 -0.60 9.88
C PHE A 9 -2.61 0.44 10.98
N THR A 10 -2.18 -0.01 12.14
CA THR A 10 -1.95 0.84 13.32
C THR A 10 -0.48 0.79 13.68
N THR A 11 0.15 1.95 13.84
CA THR A 11 1.57 2.00 14.22
C THR A 11 1.91 3.33 14.89
N THR A 12 2.88 3.31 15.80
CA THR A 12 3.53 4.52 16.32
C THR A 12 4.83 4.82 15.58
N ARG A 13 5.16 4.04 14.54
CA ARG A 13 6.44 4.06 13.84
C ARG A 13 6.30 4.49 12.38
N ILE A 14 5.48 5.52 12.13
CA ILE A 14 5.19 5.95 10.75
C ILE A 14 6.44 6.46 10.01
N ASP A 15 7.42 7.01 10.73
CA ASP A 15 8.67 7.45 10.11
C ASP A 15 9.46 6.27 9.55
N GLU A 16 9.42 5.12 10.22
CA GLU A 16 10.04 3.90 9.71
C GLU A 16 9.28 3.34 8.50
N PHE A 17 7.96 3.47 8.49
CA PHE A 17 7.16 3.13 7.32
C PHE A 17 7.59 3.97 6.12
N ASN A 18 7.68 5.28 6.28
CA ASN A 18 8.06 6.18 5.19
C ASN A 18 9.47 5.88 4.68
N ALA A 19 10.41 5.60 5.57
CA ALA A 19 11.78 5.24 5.18
C ALA A 19 11.79 3.92 4.38
N ASN A 20 10.98 2.95 4.78
CA ASN A 20 10.88 1.67 4.07
C ASN A 20 10.21 1.83 2.70
N LEU A 21 9.18 2.69 2.61
CA LEU A 21 8.55 3.01 1.33
C LEU A 21 9.56 3.65 0.37
N ASP A 22 10.36 4.59 0.87
CA ASP A 22 11.41 5.24 0.07
C ASP A 22 12.43 4.21 -0.45
N ALA A 23 12.84 3.27 0.41
CA ALA A 23 13.75 2.19 0.03
C ALA A 23 13.13 1.27 -1.04
N TRP A 24 11.83 0.94 -0.89
CA TRP A 24 11.11 0.15 -1.88
C TRP A 24 11.02 0.89 -3.22
N MET A 25 10.75 2.20 -3.19
CA MET A 25 10.70 3.01 -4.40
C MET A 25 12.04 3.02 -5.14
N ALA A 26 13.14 3.14 -4.40
CA ALA A 26 14.48 3.11 -4.98
C ALA A 26 14.79 1.73 -5.60
N LYS A 27 14.43 0.66 -4.89
CA LYS A 27 14.67 -0.72 -5.33
C LYS A 27 13.86 -1.09 -6.58
N THR A 28 12.68 -0.51 -6.74
CA THR A 28 11.76 -0.83 -7.84
C THR A 28 11.77 0.21 -8.97
N ASP A 29 12.67 1.17 -8.92
CA ASP A 29 12.75 2.21 -9.94
C ASP A 29 12.97 1.60 -11.33
N GLY A 30 12.16 2.04 -12.30
CA GLY A 30 12.21 1.57 -13.68
C GLY A 30 11.45 0.26 -13.96
N HIS A 31 11.05 -0.50 -12.93
CA HIS A 31 10.29 -1.75 -13.13
C HIS A 31 9.11 -1.90 -12.16
N ARG A 32 8.66 -0.81 -11.60
CA ARG A 32 7.57 -0.78 -10.63
C ARG A 32 6.23 -1.07 -11.30
N ILE A 33 5.43 -1.96 -10.69
CA ILE A 33 4.12 -2.34 -11.21
C ILE A 33 3.00 -1.39 -10.75
N PRO A 34 2.88 -1.04 -9.46
CA PRO A 34 1.85 -0.08 -9.05
C PRO A 34 2.17 1.30 -9.60
N HIS A 35 1.14 2.03 -10.02
CA HIS A 35 1.33 3.34 -10.60
C HIS A 35 1.05 4.49 -9.65
N ARG A 36 0.44 4.21 -8.48
CA ARG A 36 0.15 5.24 -7.48
C ARG A 36 0.04 4.61 -6.11
N ALA A 37 0.54 5.32 -5.10
CA ALA A 37 0.34 4.98 -3.70
C ALA A 37 -0.03 6.24 -2.94
N VAL A 38 -1.02 6.15 -2.06
CA VAL A 38 -1.45 7.26 -1.21
C VAL A 38 -1.53 6.75 0.22
N LEU A 39 -0.79 7.40 1.11
CA LEU A 39 -0.86 7.14 2.55
C LEU A 39 -1.74 8.20 3.19
N ARG A 40 -2.75 7.75 3.92
CA ARG A 40 -3.65 8.64 4.66
C ARG A 40 -3.62 8.28 6.14
N SER A 41 -3.68 9.28 7.01
CA SER A 41 -3.92 9.05 8.43
C SER A 41 -5.40 9.24 8.73
N ASP A 42 -5.92 8.45 9.66
CA ASP A 42 -7.28 8.66 10.17
C ASP A 42 -7.23 9.88 11.12
N ARG A 43 -7.96 10.92 10.77
CA ARG A 43 -7.97 12.15 11.57
C ARG A 43 -8.55 11.93 12.97
N ASP A 44 -9.47 10.99 13.09
CA ASP A 44 -10.28 10.80 14.31
C ASP A 44 -9.75 9.66 15.20
N THR A 45 -8.75 8.91 14.76
CA THR A 45 -8.19 7.80 15.51
C THR A 45 -6.66 7.85 15.44
N ASP A 46 -6.01 7.98 16.57
CA ASP A 46 -4.57 8.07 16.62
C ASP A 46 -3.90 6.80 16.11
N ASN A 47 -2.79 6.99 15.38
CA ASN A 47 -1.90 5.93 14.92
C ASN A 47 -2.51 4.97 13.89
N VAL A 48 -3.69 5.27 13.35
CA VAL A 48 -4.34 4.47 12.31
C VAL A 48 -4.07 5.11 10.94
N TYR A 49 -3.60 4.29 10.00
CA TYR A 49 -3.25 4.71 8.65
C TYR A 49 -3.88 3.80 7.62
N LEU A 50 -4.17 4.37 6.45
CA LEU A 50 -4.64 3.62 5.29
C LEU A 50 -3.70 3.89 4.13
N LEU A 51 -3.10 2.81 3.63
CA LEU A 51 -2.27 2.85 2.42
C LEU A 51 -3.13 2.34 1.26
N MET A 52 -3.30 3.18 0.23
CA MET A 52 -3.95 2.78 -1.02
C MET A 52 -2.90 2.62 -2.10
N VAL A 53 -2.94 1.49 -2.79
CA VAL A 53 -2.03 1.19 -3.90
C VAL A 53 -2.89 0.90 -5.14
N GLU A 54 -2.65 1.63 -6.22
CA GLU A 54 -3.41 1.49 -7.48
C GLU A 54 -2.64 0.76 -8.56
N PHE A 55 -3.37 -0.05 -9.31
CA PHE A 55 -2.89 -0.84 -10.45
C PHE A 55 -3.80 -0.63 -11.65
N SER A 56 -3.28 -0.88 -12.85
CA SER A 56 -4.08 -0.76 -14.07
C SER A 56 -5.19 -1.82 -14.16
N SER A 57 -5.00 -2.98 -13.52
CA SER A 57 -5.99 -4.06 -13.47
C SER A 57 -5.76 -4.99 -12.27
N TYR A 58 -6.74 -5.83 -11.98
CA TYR A 58 -6.63 -6.87 -10.96
C TYR A 58 -5.46 -7.83 -11.27
N GLU A 59 -5.35 -8.26 -12.52
CA GLU A 59 -4.30 -9.18 -12.96
C GLU A 59 -2.90 -8.60 -12.70
N VAL A 60 -2.74 -7.33 -13.00
CA VAL A 60 -1.47 -6.61 -12.75
C VAL A 60 -1.19 -6.51 -11.25
N GLY A 61 -2.24 -6.28 -10.45
CA GLY A 61 -2.10 -6.28 -8.98
C GLY A 61 -1.64 -7.63 -8.44
N MET A 62 -2.17 -8.71 -8.99
CA MET A 62 -1.77 -10.07 -8.57
C MET A 62 -0.34 -10.39 -8.99
N GLU A 63 0.09 -9.91 -10.16
CA GLU A 63 1.49 -10.02 -10.58
C GLU A 63 2.42 -9.33 -9.58
N ASN A 64 2.05 -8.12 -9.15
CA ASN A 64 2.81 -7.39 -8.14
C ASN A 64 2.91 -8.16 -6.82
N SER A 65 1.83 -8.81 -6.41
CA SER A 65 1.79 -9.59 -5.16
C SER A 65 2.75 -10.77 -5.16
N SER A 66 3.15 -11.27 -6.31
CA SER A 66 4.09 -12.39 -6.44
C SER A 66 5.55 -11.95 -6.41
N ARG A 67 5.84 -10.67 -6.45
CA ARG A 67 7.22 -10.16 -6.48
C ARG A 67 7.89 -10.22 -5.11
N PRO A 68 9.20 -10.55 -5.05
CA PRO A 68 9.94 -10.59 -3.78
C PRO A 68 9.91 -9.25 -3.04
N GLU A 69 10.05 -8.13 -3.74
CA GLU A 69 10.05 -6.79 -3.13
C GLU A 69 8.73 -6.49 -2.43
N THR A 70 7.63 -6.94 -3.02
CA THR A 70 6.28 -6.77 -2.42
C THR A 70 6.15 -7.61 -1.15
N GLY A 71 6.65 -8.84 -1.17
CA GLY A 71 6.66 -9.71 0.01
C GLY A 71 7.49 -9.14 1.15
N GLU A 72 8.65 -8.58 0.84
CA GLU A 72 9.51 -7.92 1.82
C GLU A 72 8.82 -6.70 2.45
N PHE A 73 8.16 -5.90 1.63
CA PHE A 73 7.40 -4.73 2.09
C PHE A 73 6.26 -5.16 3.01
N ALA A 74 5.50 -6.18 2.61
CA ALA A 74 4.39 -6.70 3.41
C ALA A 74 4.86 -7.26 4.75
N ALA A 75 5.98 -7.98 4.77
CA ALA A 75 6.57 -8.51 6.00
C ALA A 75 6.99 -7.37 6.94
N PHE A 76 7.64 -6.34 6.42
CA PHE A 76 8.02 -5.17 7.20
C PHE A 76 6.78 -4.46 7.77
N LEU A 77 5.74 -4.30 6.96
CA LEU A 77 4.50 -3.65 7.39
C LEU A 77 3.84 -4.44 8.54
N GLY A 78 3.84 -5.76 8.44
CA GLY A 78 3.34 -6.62 9.51
C GLY A 78 4.13 -6.48 10.80
N GLU A 79 5.46 -6.41 10.71
CA GLU A 79 6.35 -6.24 11.87
C GLU A 79 6.14 -4.88 12.54
N LEU A 80 5.97 -3.85 11.74
CA LEU A 80 5.79 -2.46 12.19
C LEU A 80 4.44 -2.23 12.85
N SER A 81 3.43 -3.00 12.46
CA SER A 81 2.05 -2.77 12.87
C SER A 81 1.73 -3.34 14.24
N GLU A 82 0.85 -2.65 14.96
CA GLU A 82 0.24 -3.14 16.19
C GLU A 82 -1.10 -3.77 15.81
N GLY A 83 -1.25 -5.07 16.07
CA GLY A 83 -2.43 -5.81 15.70
C GLY A 83 -2.42 -6.27 14.25
N GLU A 84 -3.59 -6.64 13.74
CA GLU A 84 -3.75 -7.20 12.40
C GLU A 84 -3.78 -6.12 11.32
N LEU A 85 -3.18 -6.45 10.18
CA LEU A 85 -3.38 -5.70 8.96
C LEU A 85 -4.75 -6.03 8.38
N LYS A 86 -5.44 -5.03 7.88
CA LYS A 86 -6.73 -5.23 7.19
C LYS A 86 -6.56 -4.88 5.72
N PHE A 87 -6.80 -5.87 4.86
CA PHE A 87 -6.64 -5.72 3.42
C PHE A 87 -8.01 -5.68 2.75
N ARG A 88 -8.15 -4.76 1.77
CA ARG A 88 -9.32 -4.73 0.89
C ARG A 88 -8.85 -4.67 -0.55
N ASN A 89 -9.46 -5.50 -1.39
CA ASN A 89 -9.25 -5.50 -2.84
C ASN A 89 -10.47 -4.87 -3.49
N LEU A 90 -10.26 -3.77 -4.22
CA LEU A 90 -11.35 -2.94 -4.71
C LEU A 90 -11.21 -2.72 -6.20
N ASP A 91 -12.32 -2.87 -6.91
CA ASP A 91 -12.42 -2.46 -8.31
C ASP A 91 -12.89 -1.00 -8.35
N VAL A 92 -12.20 -0.19 -9.13
CA VAL A 92 -12.58 1.22 -9.29
C VAL A 92 -13.69 1.29 -10.35
N LEU A 93 -14.89 1.66 -9.92
CA LEU A 93 -16.05 1.72 -10.79
C LEU A 93 -16.23 3.10 -11.42
N ARG A 94 -15.81 4.14 -10.73
CA ARG A 94 -15.99 5.51 -11.22
C ARG A 94 -15.01 6.46 -10.53
N GLU A 95 -14.43 7.36 -11.31
CA GLU A 95 -13.59 8.46 -10.81
C GLU A 95 -14.08 9.76 -11.42
N GLU A 96 -14.19 10.81 -10.62
CA GLU A 96 -14.58 12.13 -11.06
C GLU A 96 -13.68 13.17 -10.41
N ASP A 97 -13.22 14.14 -11.22
CA ASP A 97 -12.54 15.34 -10.70
C ASP A 97 -13.61 16.41 -10.49
N LEU A 98 -13.76 16.87 -9.27
CA LEU A 98 -14.82 17.81 -8.92
C LEU A 98 -14.31 19.26 -8.86
#